data_674b519e67147274cfa0c6afa4833409
#
_entry.id   674b519e67147274cfa0c6afa4833409
#
_cell.length_a   1.000
_cell.length_b   1.000
_cell.length_c   1.000
_cell.angle_alpha   90.00
_cell.angle_beta   90.00
_cell.angle_gamma   90.00
#
_symmetry.space_group_name_H-M   'P 1'
#
loop_
_entity.id
_entity.type
_entity.pdbx_description
1 polymer ?
#
loop_
_entity_poly.entity_id
_entity_poly.type
_entity_poly.pdbx_seq_one_letter_code
_entity_poly.pdbx_strand_id
1 'polypeptide(L)'
;METRAKLLENSLLVIWNDRNADRRLEEMKKTYAPDVHFFEFNDREPFIGHQTINELITKLQAEWPIEYRFELNKPSRVNHDVQTASWDLGAHGTSPFLTGMDVAIIENELIKSFYLYFDAK
;
A
#
# COMPACT_ATOMS: atom_id res chain seq x y z
N MET A 1 -20.64 -12.98 2.67
CA MET A 1 -19.62 -12.89 1.62
C MET A 1 -18.63 -11.75 1.96
N GLU A 2 -17.36 -12.03 1.86
CA GLU A 2 -16.35 -11.01 2.11
C GLU A 2 -16.20 -10.13 0.89
N THR A 3 -16.43 -8.81 1.06
CA THR A 3 -16.32 -7.86 -0.04
C THR A 3 -15.19 -6.86 0.16
N ARG A 4 -14.50 -6.92 1.30
CA ARG A 4 -13.41 -5.99 1.62
C ARG A 4 -12.07 -6.54 1.15
N ALA A 5 -11.24 -5.67 0.61
CA ALA A 5 -9.92 -6.02 0.11
C ALA A 5 -8.93 -6.15 1.27
N LYS A 6 -9.04 -7.22 2.05
CA LYS A 6 -8.27 -7.40 3.29
C LYS A 6 -6.76 -7.35 3.12
N LEU A 7 -6.24 -8.02 2.10
CA LEU A 7 -4.78 -8.00 1.86
C LEU A 7 -4.31 -6.59 1.53
N LEU A 8 -5.03 -5.91 0.65
CA LEU A 8 -4.64 -4.56 0.26
C LEU A 8 -4.85 -3.56 1.40
N GLU A 9 -5.92 -3.73 2.19
CA GLU A 9 -6.11 -2.90 3.39
C GLU A 9 -4.95 -3.11 4.37
N ASN A 10 -4.52 -4.36 4.56
CA ASN A 10 -3.39 -4.65 5.45
C ASN A 10 -2.10 -3.99 4.93
N SER A 11 -1.87 -4.07 3.63
CA SER A 11 -0.72 -3.40 3.02
C SER A 11 -0.75 -1.90 3.32
N LEU A 12 -1.85 -1.25 3.00
CA LEU A 12 -1.96 0.20 3.09
C LEU A 12 -2.00 0.70 4.53
N LEU A 13 -2.87 0.10 5.34
CA LEU A 13 -3.17 0.64 6.67
C LEU A 13 -2.24 0.12 7.77
N VAL A 14 -1.66 -1.06 7.60
CA VAL A 14 -0.74 -1.62 8.59
C VAL A 14 0.70 -1.43 8.15
N ILE A 15 1.07 -1.97 6.99
CA ILE A 15 2.47 -1.96 6.54
C ILE A 15 2.95 -0.54 6.25
N TRP A 16 2.23 0.19 5.39
CA TRP A 16 2.67 1.52 4.96
C TRP A 16 2.50 2.60 6.03
N ASN A 17 1.73 2.32 7.09
CA ASN A 17 1.59 3.23 8.23
C ASN A 17 2.57 2.91 9.38
N ASP A 18 3.20 1.75 9.36
CA ASP A 18 4.09 1.35 10.46
C ASP A 18 5.48 1.97 10.24
N ARG A 19 5.98 2.67 11.25
CA ARG A 19 7.28 3.33 11.21
C ARG A 19 8.43 2.43 11.62
N ASN A 20 8.15 1.17 11.98
CA ASN A 20 9.17 0.21 12.39
C ASN A 20 9.48 -0.74 11.23
N ALA A 21 10.70 -0.66 10.69
CA ALA A 21 11.09 -1.43 9.51
C ALA A 21 11.06 -2.94 9.73
N ASP A 22 11.50 -3.41 10.91
CA ASP A 22 11.51 -4.84 11.21
C ASP A 22 10.10 -5.40 11.31
N ARG A 23 9.20 -4.66 11.94
CA ARG A 23 7.82 -5.08 12.08
C ARG A 23 7.12 -5.09 10.72
N ARG A 24 7.43 -4.13 9.85
CA ARG A 24 6.90 -4.13 8.47
C ARG A 24 7.30 -5.39 7.72
N LEU A 25 8.58 -5.83 7.84
CA LEU A 25 9.04 -7.04 7.15
C LEU A 25 8.27 -8.27 7.61
N GLU A 26 7.95 -8.37 8.90
CA GLU A 26 7.17 -9.49 9.42
C GLU A 26 5.75 -9.49 8.85
N GLU A 27 5.10 -8.32 8.76
CA GLU A 27 3.78 -8.22 8.17
C GLU A 27 3.81 -8.51 6.67
N MET A 28 4.86 -8.12 5.99
CA MET A 28 5.00 -8.38 4.55
C MET A 28 4.99 -9.87 4.23
N LYS A 29 5.54 -10.69 5.09
CA LYS A 29 5.54 -12.14 4.89
C LYS A 29 4.14 -12.73 4.82
N LYS A 30 3.17 -12.10 5.47
CA LYS A 30 1.77 -12.54 5.50
C LYS A 30 0.94 -11.91 4.40
N THR A 31 1.43 -10.86 3.75
CA THR A 31 0.62 -10.03 2.87
C THR A 31 1.12 -10.07 1.43
N TYR A 32 2.44 -10.07 1.23
CA TYR A 32 3.07 -9.98 -0.08
C TYR A 32 3.73 -11.29 -0.46
N ALA A 33 3.63 -11.66 -1.74
CA ALA A 33 4.44 -12.75 -2.29
C ALA A 33 5.93 -12.40 -2.12
N PRO A 34 6.83 -13.41 -2.01
CA PRO A 34 8.25 -13.12 -1.86
C PRO A 34 8.83 -12.26 -2.96
N ASP A 35 8.32 -12.38 -4.18
CA ASP A 35 8.76 -11.63 -5.35
C ASP A 35 7.77 -10.54 -5.73
N VAL A 36 7.05 -9.99 -4.78
CA VAL A 36 6.04 -8.96 -5.02
C VAL A 36 6.61 -7.80 -5.83
N HIS A 37 5.81 -7.30 -6.77
CA HIS A 37 6.16 -6.14 -7.61
C HIS A 37 5.28 -4.96 -7.21
N PHE A 38 5.91 -3.84 -6.90
CA PHE A 38 5.20 -2.58 -6.66
C PHE A 38 5.51 -1.61 -7.80
N PHE A 39 4.47 -1.20 -8.50
CA PHE A 39 4.57 -0.26 -9.63
C PHE A 39 4.12 1.12 -9.16
N GLU A 40 5.11 2.00 -8.91
CA GLU A 40 4.81 3.35 -8.41
C GLU A 40 4.44 4.30 -9.54
N PHE A 41 5.25 4.33 -10.59
CA PHE A 41 5.03 5.22 -11.74
C PHE A 41 5.18 4.44 -13.03
N ASN A 42 4.40 4.83 -14.05
CA ASN A 42 4.39 4.16 -15.34
C ASN A 42 5.74 4.18 -16.05
N ASP A 43 6.54 5.21 -15.85
CA ASP A 43 7.82 5.39 -16.54
C ASP A 43 9.01 4.84 -15.76
N ARG A 44 8.78 4.08 -14.71
CA ARG A 44 9.85 3.53 -13.87
C ARG A 44 9.70 2.03 -13.68
N GLU A 45 10.85 1.38 -13.46
CA GLU A 45 10.87 -0.03 -13.12
C GLU A 45 10.19 -0.28 -11.79
N PRO A 46 9.56 -1.45 -11.61
CA PRO A 46 8.93 -1.77 -10.32
C PRO A 46 9.95 -1.99 -9.22
N PHE A 47 9.50 -1.80 -7.98
CA PHE A 47 10.24 -2.21 -6.79
C PHE A 47 9.88 -3.67 -6.55
N ILE A 48 10.88 -4.55 -6.47
CA ILE A 48 10.65 -5.99 -6.38
C ILE A 48 11.16 -6.53 -5.05
N GLY A 49 10.30 -7.27 -4.34
CA GLY A 49 10.64 -7.97 -3.11
C GLY A 49 10.46 -7.14 -1.85
N HIS A 50 10.41 -7.85 -0.72
CA HIS A 50 10.10 -7.24 0.57
C HIS A 50 11.14 -6.19 0.99
N GLN A 51 12.42 -6.54 0.88
CA GLN A 51 13.47 -5.64 1.32
C GLN A 51 13.47 -4.33 0.54
N THR A 52 13.34 -4.42 -0.78
CA THR A 52 13.33 -3.25 -1.65
C THR A 52 12.18 -2.32 -1.33
N ILE A 53 10.97 -2.89 -1.16
CA ILE A 53 9.79 -2.10 -0.83
C ILE A 53 9.93 -1.50 0.56
N ASN A 54 10.48 -2.28 1.51
CA ASN A 54 10.67 -1.78 2.88
C ASN A 54 11.61 -0.58 2.92
N GLU A 55 12.69 -0.63 2.12
CA GLU A 55 13.61 0.49 2.01
C GLU A 55 12.94 1.73 1.41
N LEU A 56 12.09 1.52 0.43
CA LEU A 56 11.32 2.62 -0.16
C LEU A 56 10.42 3.27 0.88
N ILE A 57 9.69 2.46 1.66
CA ILE A 57 8.79 2.99 2.70
C ILE A 57 9.57 3.79 3.74
N THR A 58 10.72 3.28 4.18
CA THR A 58 11.57 4.00 5.13
C THR A 58 11.98 5.36 4.59
N LYS A 59 12.38 5.41 3.32
CA LYS A 59 12.79 6.65 2.67
C LYS A 59 11.64 7.66 2.59
N LEU A 60 10.46 7.19 2.19
CA LEU A 60 9.30 8.07 2.07
C LEU A 60 8.84 8.58 3.44
N GLN A 61 8.80 7.71 4.44
CA GLN A 61 8.39 8.11 5.79
C GLN A 61 9.33 9.15 6.39
N ALA A 62 10.61 9.13 6.02
CA ALA A 62 11.55 10.13 6.49
C ALA A 62 11.24 11.52 5.94
N GLU A 63 10.49 11.61 4.84
CA GLU A 63 10.12 12.88 4.22
C GLU A 63 8.76 13.40 4.70
N TRP A 64 8.00 12.60 5.44
CA TRP A 64 6.65 12.97 5.90
C TRP A 64 6.65 13.28 7.38
N PRO A 65 5.83 14.26 7.82
CA PRO A 65 5.58 14.45 9.26
C PRO A 65 5.10 13.15 9.90
N ILE A 66 5.46 12.95 11.17
CA ILE A 66 5.16 11.71 11.87
C ILE A 66 3.67 11.45 12.02
N GLU A 67 2.85 12.50 12.02
CA GLU A 67 1.40 12.38 12.15
C GLU A 67 0.70 12.00 10.84
N TYR A 68 1.43 11.93 9.71
CA TYR A 68 0.82 11.52 8.44
C TYR A 68 0.53 10.02 8.45
N ARG A 69 -0.67 9.68 8.00
CA ARG A 69 -1.15 8.31 7.91
C ARG A 69 -1.97 8.11 6.66
N PHE A 70 -1.96 6.90 6.14
CA PHE A 70 -2.90 6.48 5.10
C PHE A 70 -4.23 6.13 5.75
N GLU A 71 -5.31 6.61 5.16
CA GLU A 71 -6.68 6.28 5.59
C GLU A 71 -7.50 6.00 4.33
N LEU A 72 -8.44 5.06 4.43
CA LEU A 72 -9.36 4.83 3.31
C LEU A 72 -10.33 5.99 3.22
N ASN A 73 -10.59 6.46 2.00
CA ASN A 73 -11.60 7.51 1.79
C ASN A 73 -12.91 6.95 1.25
N LYS A 74 -12.97 5.65 0.99
CA LYS A 74 -14.19 4.91 0.66
C LYS A 74 -13.90 3.43 0.89
N PRO A 75 -14.95 2.57 0.94
CA PRO A 75 -14.74 1.14 1.15
C PRO A 75 -13.86 0.52 0.07
N SER A 76 -12.96 -0.36 0.48
CA SER A 76 -12.15 -1.13 -0.46
C SER A 76 -13.03 -2.12 -1.22
N ARG A 77 -12.55 -2.61 -2.35
CA ARG A 77 -13.36 -3.46 -3.23
C ARG A 77 -12.56 -4.67 -3.69
N VAL A 78 -13.27 -5.77 -3.90
CA VAL A 78 -12.71 -7.02 -4.41
C VAL A 78 -13.50 -7.44 -5.63
N ASN A 79 -12.80 -7.87 -6.67
CA ASN A 79 -13.40 -8.49 -7.84
C ASN A 79 -12.44 -9.58 -8.30
N HIS A 80 -12.79 -10.85 -8.04
CA HIS A 80 -11.93 -11.99 -8.33
C HIS A 80 -10.54 -11.79 -7.70
N ASP A 81 -9.49 -11.86 -8.47
CA ASP A 81 -8.10 -11.74 -7.97
C ASP A 81 -7.62 -10.29 -7.88
N VAL A 82 -8.51 -9.33 -8.04
CA VAL A 82 -8.15 -7.91 -8.03
C VAL A 82 -8.76 -7.22 -6.83
N GLN A 83 -7.94 -6.48 -6.10
CA GLN A 83 -8.38 -5.67 -4.96
C GLN A 83 -8.04 -4.21 -5.22
N THR A 84 -8.90 -3.29 -4.79
CA THR A 84 -8.67 -1.86 -4.92
C THR A 84 -8.92 -1.16 -3.60
N ALA A 85 -8.16 -0.10 -3.33
CA ALA A 85 -8.34 0.73 -2.16
C ALA A 85 -8.00 2.17 -2.50
N SER A 86 -8.94 3.08 -2.26
CA SER A 86 -8.72 4.51 -2.44
C SER A 86 -8.37 5.13 -1.10
N TRP A 87 -7.37 6.01 -1.09
CA TRP A 87 -6.79 6.48 0.15
C TRP A 87 -6.45 7.96 0.14
N ASP A 88 -6.41 8.51 1.35
CA ASP A 88 -5.84 9.82 1.65
C ASP A 88 -4.57 9.61 2.46
N LEU A 89 -3.57 10.45 2.25
CA LEU A 89 -2.37 10.51 3.07
C LEU A 89 -2.28 11.90 3.68
N GLY A 90 -2.16 11.98 4.99
CA GLY A 90 -2.05 13.26 5.70
C GLY A 90 -2.33 13.09 7.17
N ALA A 91 -2.42 14.21 7.89
CA ALA A 91 -2.78 14.19 9.29
C ALA A 91 -4.30 13.97 9.41
N HIS A 92 -4.69 13.09 10.35
CA HIS A 92 -6.10 12.77 10.57
C HIS A 92 -6.92 14.04 10.84
N GLY A 93 -8.07 14.15 10.18
CA GLY A 93 -8.98 15.27 10.38
C GLY A 93 -8.62 16.54 9.63
N THR A 94 -7.57 16.50 8.79
CA THR A 94 -7.18 17.65 7.97
C THR A 94 -7.36 17.32 6.50
N SER A 95 -7.21 18.32 5.64
CA SER A 95 -7.20 18.09 4.20
C SER A 95 -6.00 17.21 3.85
N PRO A 96 -6.18 16.18 3.00
CA PRO A 96 -5.08 15.28 2.69
C PRO A 96 -3.94 15.98 1.94
N PHE A 97 -2.72 15.54 2.25
CA PHE A 97 -1.52 15.96 1.53
C PHE A 97 -1.50 15.35 0.13
N LEU A 98 -1.84 14.06 0.03
CA LEU A 98 -1.95 13.33 -1.24
C LEU A 98 -3.18 12.43 -1.18
N THR A 99 -3.74 12.15 -2.35
CA THR A 99 -4.78 11.13 -2.49
C THR A 99 -4.43 10.22 -3.66
N GLY A 100 -4.93 9.00 -3.62
CA GLY A 100 -4.66 8.05 -4.68
C GLY A 100 -5.45 6.77 -4.51
N MET A 101 -5.11 5.80 -5.37
CA MET A 101 -5.72 4.48 -5.33
C MET A 101 -4.65 3.43 -5.59
N ASP A 102 -4.72 2.34 -4.84
CA ASP A 102 -3.91 1.15 -5.10
C ASP A 102 -4.79 0.09 -5.75
N VAL A 103 -4.21 -0.65 -6.70
CA VAL A 103 -4.83 -1.82 -7.31
C VAL A 103 -3.87 -2.99 -7.12
N ALA A 104 -4.34 -4.08 -6.54
CA ALA A 104 -3.51 -5.25 -6.27
C ALA A 104 -4.01 -6.48 -7.00
N ILE A 105 -3.07 -7.28 -7.50
CA ILE A 105 -3.35 -8.59 -8.08
C ILE A 105 -2.97 -9.63 -7.05
N ILE A 106 -3.91 -10.53 -6.75
CA ILE A 106 -3.73 -11.57 -5.72
C ILE A 106 -3.45 -12.90 -6.40
N GLU A 107 -2.47 -13.63 -5.87
CA GLU A 107 -2.12 -14.96 -6.34
C GLU A 107 -1.69 -15.80 -5.13
N ASN A 108 -2.25 -16.98 -4.98
CA ASN A 108 -1.94 -17.88 -3.85
C ASN A 108 -2.15 -17.18 -2.50
N GLU A 109 -3.22 -16.38 -2.39
CA GLU A 109 -3.62 -15.70 -1.17
C GLU A 109 -2.63 -14.64 -0.68
N LEU A 110 -1.77 -14.14 -1.59
CA LEU A 110 -0.82 -13.06 -1.30
C LEU A 110 -0.89 -12.03 -2.43
N ILE A 111 -0.46 -10.83 -2.14
CA ILE A 111 -0.35 -9.80 -3.18
C ILE A 111 0.86 -10.10 -4.04
N LYS A 112 0.61 -10.41 -5.30
CA LYS A 112 1.65 -10.69 -6.29
C LYS A 112 2.23 -9.39 -6.84
N SER A 113 1.36 -8.42 -7.11
CA SER A 113 1.76 -7.11 -7.61
C SER A 113 0.73 -6.09 -7.19
N PHE A 114 1.17 -4.84 -7.03
CA PHE A 114 0.22 -3.75 -6.79
C PHE A 114 0.71 -2.48 -7.47
N TYR A 115 -0.26 -1.65 -7.85
CA TYR A 115 -0.07 -0.49 -8.71
C TYR A 115 -0.63 0.73 -8.01
N LEU A 116 0.12 1.83 -8.07
CA LEU A 116 -0.27 3.10 -7.46
C LEU A 116 -0.79 4.04 -8.55
N TYR A 117 -1.93 4.65 -8.27
CA TYR A 117 -2.48 5.73 -9.10
C TYR A 117 -2.67 6.95 -8.23
N PHE A 118 -1.89 8.01 -8.46
CA PHE A 118 -2.11 9.28 -7.79
C PHE A 118 -3.29 9.99 -8.45
N ASP A 119 -4.14 10.61 -7.63
CA ASP A 119 -5.24 11.40 -8.17
C ASP A 119 -4.69 12.70 -8.75
N ALA A 120 -5.27 13.12 -9.88
CA ALA A 120 -4.90 14.38 -10.49
C ALA A 120 -5.41 15.53 -9.62
N LYS A 121 -4.66 16.60 -9.57
CA LYS A 121 -5.08 17.80 -8.86
C LYS A 121 -5.70 18.80 -9.80
#